data_2a857a29d15381af38b49ae5dc149741
#
_entry.id   2a857a29d15381af38b49ae5dc149741
#
_cell.length_a   1.000
_cell.length_b   1.000
_cell.length_c   1.000
_cell.angle_alpha   90.00
_cell.angle_beta   90.00
_cell.angle_gamma   90.00
#
_symmetry.space_group_name_H-M   'P 1'
#
loop_
_entity.id
_entity.type
_entity.pdbx_description
1 polymer ?
#
loop_
_entity_poly.entity_id
_entity_poly.type
_entity_poly.pdbx_seq_one_letter_code
_entity_poly.pdbx_strand_id
1 'polypeptide(L)'
;MQRAALPVVLSGAATLGGCSQGVLDPRGPIAAAERLLLINSTAIMLVVVIPVILATLAFAWWYRAANTRARRSPAEDYEGRIEFVVWSIPALIVILLSGVIWIGSHELDPRAPIPAKADPLRVDVVALDWKWLFIYPDQRVAAVNELVIPAGTPIQFRLTSATVMNSFFIPQLGSQVYTMGGMTTHLNLLADAPGEYPGFSAMFSGDGFSDMRFTAKSVPPGDFAAWVRQVRSTGSALDDAAYAALAKPSKAVPPATYRSVAPDFFERIIDQTVAGPGKARGAALHPPARHIGG
;
A
#
# COMPACT_ATOMS: atom_id res chain seq x y z
N MET A 1 -39.43 -27.75 10.25
CA MET A 1 -38.34 -26.88 10.68
C MET A 1 -37.41 -26.37 9.56
N GLN A 2 -37.79 -26.43 8.27
CA GLN A 2 -36.94 -26.10 7.12
C GLN A 2 -37.17 -24.66 6.51
N ARG A 3 -38.16 -23.93 6.97
CA ARG A 3 -38.52 -22.61 6.37
C ARG A 3 -37.85 -21.38 7.04
N ALA A 4 -37.14 -21.57 8.15
CA ALA A 4 -36.50 -20.45 8.86
C ALA A 4 -35.03 -20.21 8.48
N ALA A 5 -34.36 -21.14 7.77
CA ALA A 5 -32.96 -21.02 7.44
C ALA A 5 -32.67 -20.04 6.26
N LEU A 6 -33.59 -19.92 5.30
CA LEU A 6 -33.42 -19.08 4.13
C LEU A 6 -33.33 -17.56 4.45
N PRO A 7 -34.21 -17.01 5.32
CA PRO A 7 -34.13 -15.58 5.67
C PRO A 7 -32.89 -15.24 6.51
N VAL A 8 -32.35 -16.16 7.30
CA VAL A 8 -31.14 -15.95 8.11
C VAL A 8 -29.90 -15.88 7.22
N VAL A 9 -29.82 -16.68 6.14
CA VAL A 9 -28.71 -16.65 5.17
C VAL A 9 -28.78 -15.36 4.33
N LEU A 10 -29.96 -14.93 3.90
CA LEU A 10 -30.12 -13.66 3.19
C LEU A 10 -29.80 -12.44 4.07
N SER A 11 -30.19 -12.44 5.34
CA SER A 11 -29.85 -11.36 6.28
C SER A 11 -28.34 -11.29 6.58
N GLY A 12 -27.63 -12.43 6.62
CA GLY A 12 -26.17 -12.48 6.75
C GLY A 12 -25.42 -11.93 5.54
N ALA A 13 -25.97 -12.07 4.33
CA ALA A 13 -25.37 -11.54 3.11
C ALA A 13 -25.54 -10.00 2.99
N ALA A 14 -26.58 -9.43 3.56
CA ALA A 14 -26.84 -7.98 3.52
C ALA A 14 -25.89 -7.16 4.43
N THR A 15 -25.29 -7.78 5.45
CA THR A 15 -24.32 -7.12 6.35
C THR A 15 -22.88 -7.09 5.83
N LEU A 16 -22.61 -7.67 4.68
CA LEU A 16 -21.32 -7.65 3.99
C LEU A 16 -21.10 -6.37 3.15
N GLY A 17 -21.92 -5.34 3.33
CA GLY A 17 -21.67 -3.99 2.80
C GLY A 17 -20.38 -3.44 3.41
N GLY A 18 -19.24 -3.87 2.87
CA GLY A 18 -17.91 -3.47 3.28
C GLY A 18 -17.69 -1.97 3.12
N CYS A 19 -16.72 -1.42 3.85
CA CYS A 19 -16.32 -0.02 3.82
C CYS A 19 -16.22 0.49 2.38
N SER A 20 -16.90 1.58 2.09
CA SER A 20 -16.86 2.26 0.77
C SER A 20 -15.51 2.94 0.48
N GLN A 21 -14.57 2.91 1.41
CA GLN A 21 -13.25 3.54 1.27
C GLN A 21 -12.15 2.46 1.21
N GLY A 22 -11.33 2.48 0.17
CA GLY A 22 -10.23 1.53 0.02
C GLY A 22 -9.95 1.16 -1.43
N VAL A 23 -9.29 0.04 -1.64
CA VAL A 23 -8.88 -0.48 -2.97
C VAL A 23 -10.06 -0.67 -3.94
N LEU A 24 -11.27 -0.95 -3.43
CA LEU A 24 -12.47 -1.12 -4.26
C LEU A 24 -13.16 0.19 -4.64
N ASP A 25 -12.75 1.34 -4.07
CA ASP A 25 -13.21 2.68 -4.44
C ASP A 25 -12.03 3.53 -4.96
N PRO A 26 -11.52 3.25 -6.16
CA PRO A 26 -10.35 3.93 -6.71
C PRO A 26 -10.69 5.40 -7.03
N ARG A 27 -9.72 6.27 -6.78
CA ARG A 27 -9.79 7.73 -7.01
C ARG A 27 -8.61 8.23 -7.83
N GLY A 28 -7.94 7.32 -8.54
CA GLY A 28 -6.86 7.61 -9.45
C GLY A 28 -6.68 6.48 -10.47
N PRO A 29 -5.98 6.73 -11.58
CA PRO A 29 -5.85 5.78 -12.68
C PRO A 29 -5.12 4.49 -12.27
N ILE A 30 -4.10 4.59 -11.43
CA ILE A 30 -3.34 3.41 -10.95
C ILE A 30 -4.25 2.52 -10.09
N ALA A 31 -4.94 3.08 -9.09
CA ALA A 31 -5.85 2.31 -8.25
C ALA A 31 -7.02 1.71 -9.06
N ALA A 32 -7.49 2.40 -10.11
CA ALA A 32 -8.53 1.87 -10.99
C ALA A 32 -8.06 0.64 -11.77
N ALA A 33 -6.83 0.68 -12.30
CA ALA A 33 -6.21 -0.45 -12.99
C ALA A 33 -5.95 -1.63 -12.03
N GLU A 34 -5.45 -1.36 -10.84
CA GLU A 34 -5.24 -2.38 -9.79
C GLU A 34 -6.54 -3.06 -9.34
N ARG A 35 -7.62 -2.27 -9.17
CA ARG A 35 -8.96 -2.82 -8.89
C ARG A 35 -9.42 -3.76 -10.00
N LEU A 36 -9.23 -3.37 -11.27
CA LEU A 36 -9.61 -4.21 -12.41
C LEU A 36 -8.81 -5.51 -12.41
N LEU A 37 -7.49 -5.43 -12.17
CA LEU A 37 -6.62 -6.59 -12.04
C LEU A 37 -7.07 -7.52 -10.92
N LEU A 38 -7.40 -6.98 -9.76
CA LEU A 38 -7.89 -7.73 -8.60
C LEU A 38 -9.20 -8.46 -8.92
N ILE A 39 -10.17 -7.77 -9.52
CA ILE A 39 -11.47 -8.35 -9.88
C ILE A 39 -11.30 -9.46 -10.92
N ASN A 40 -10.51 -9.23 -11.97
CA ASN A 40 -10.26 -10.21 -13.03
C ASN A 40 -9.55 -11.46 -12.49
N SER A 41 -8.50 -11.28 -11.70
CA SER A 41 -7.78 -12.41 -11.08
C SER A 41 -8.68 -13.21 -10.13
N THR A 42 -9.49 -12.53 -9.34
CA THR A 42 -10.46 -13.17 -8.45
C THR A 42 -11.51 -13.94 -9.24
N ALA A 43 -12.05 -13.36 -10.32
CA ALA A 43 -13.03 -14.03 -11.17
C ALA A 43 -12.44 -15.30 -11.80
N ILE A 44 -11.22 -15.25 -12.32
CA ILE A 44 -10.50 -16.42 -12.88
C ILE A 44 -10.37 -17.53 -11.82
N MET A 45 -9.95 -17.17 -10.61
CA MET A 45 -9.82 -18.13 -9.52
C MET A 45 -11.16 -18.74 -9.11
N LEU A 46 -12.22 -17.95 -9.04
CA LEU A 46 -13.55 -18.43 -8.62
C LEU A 46 -14.16 -19.44 -9.62
N VAL A 47 -13.80 -19.37 -10.90
CA VAL A 47 -14.22 -20.38 -11.91
C VAL A 47 -13.76 -21.80 -11.52
N VAL A 48 -12.66 -21.94 -10.81
CA VAL A 48 -12.17 -23.24 -10.33
C VAL A 48 -12.60 -23.50 -8.89
N VAL A 49 -12.47 -22.51 -8.01
CA VAL A 49 -12.73 -22.68 -6.58
C VAL A 49 -14.19 -23.03 -6.30
N ILE A 50 -15.15 -22.35 -6.97
CA ILE A 50 -16.57 -22.61 -6.74
C ILE A 50 -16.96 -24.05 -7.14
N PRO A 51 -16.64 -24.57 -8.35
CA PRO A 51 -16.92 -25.95 -8.70
C PRO A 51 -16.26 -26.97 -7.76
N VAL A 52 -15.04 -26.72 -7.30
CA VAL A 52 -14.35 -27.62 -6.34
C VAL A 52 -15.09 -27.66 -5.00
N ILE A 53 -15.49 -26.50 -4.46
CA ILE A 53 -16.29 -26.45 -3.23
C ILE A 53 -17.60 -27.21 -3.40
N LEU A 54 -18.32 -26.94 -4.50
CA LEU A 54 -19.60 -27.62 -4.78
C LEU A 54 -19.42 -29.12 -4.95
N ALA A 55 -18.40 -29.58 -5.69
CA ALA A 55 -18.08 -30.99 -5.86
C ALA A 55 -17.72 -31.62 -4.52
N THR A 56 -16.92 -30.99 -3.69
CA THR A 56 -16.54 -31.47 -2.36
C THR A 56 -17.78 -31.70 -1.48
N LEU A 57 -18.66 -30.68 -1.43
CA LEU A 57 -19.92 -30.79 -0.67
C LEU A 57 -20.85 -31.90 -1.23
N ALA A 58 -20.94 -31.99 -2.58
CA ALA A 58 -21.75 -33.00 -3.25
C ALA A 58 -21.21 -34.41 -2.96
N PHE A 59 -19.90 -34.64 -3.02
CA PHE A 59 -19.29 -35.93 -2.70
C PHE A 59 -19.44 -36.27 -1.22
N ALA A 60 -19.20 -35.32 -0.31
CA ALA A 60 -19.41 -35.52 1.12
C ALA A 60 -20.86 -35.92 1.44
N TRP A 61 -21.82 -35.30 0.76
CA TRP A 61 -23.23 -35.66 0.91
C TRP A 61 -23.60 -37.00 0.27
N TRP A 62 -23.08 -37.28 -0.95
CA TRP A 62 -23.38 -38.49 -1.70
C TRP A 62 -22.77 -39.73 -1.05
N TYR A 63 -21.51 -39.66 -0.63
CA TYR A 63 -20.78 -40.80 -0.05
C TYR A 63 -20.89 -40.89 1.48
N ARG A 64 -21.85 -40.20 2.10
CA ARG A 64 -22.09 -40.29 3.54
C ARG A 64 -22.48 -41.73 3.92
N ALA A 65 -22.11 -42.18 5.13
CA ALA A 65 -22.34 -43.55 5.61
C ALA A 65 -23.80 -44.03 5.54
N ALA A 66 -24.77 -43.10 5.66
CA ALA A 66 -26.20 -43.41 5.57
C ALA A 66 -26.71 -43.62 4.13
N ASN A 67 -25.90 -43.36 3.09
CA ASN A 67 -26.33 -43.52 1.71
C ASN A 67 -25.94 -44.92 1.17
N THR A 68 -26.88 -45.86 1.17
CA THR A 68 -26.69 -47.22 0.65
C THR A 68 -26.67 -47.31 -0.88
N ARG A 69 -27.00 -46.24 -1.61
CA ARG A 69 -26.97 -46.20 -3.08
C ARG A 69 -25.60 -45.86 -3.65
N ALA A 70 -24.72 -45.27 -2.84
CA ALA A 70 -23.37 -44.99 -3.26
C ALA A 70 -22.54 -46.27 -3.36
N ARG A 71 -22.09 -46.60 -4.58
CA ARG A 71 -21.18 -47.71 -4.81
C ARG A 71 -19.76 -47.26 -4.56
N ARG A 72 -19.00 -48.05 -3.82
CA ARG A 72 -17.57 -47.86 -3.60
C ARG A 72 -16.82 -48.92 -4.39
N SER A 73 -15.94 -48.52 -5.29
CA SER A 73 -15.07 -49.42 -6.05
C SER A 73 -13.62 -49.23 -5.59
N PRO A 74 -13.13 -50.01 -4.62
CA PRO A 74 -11.78 -49.86 -4.09
C PRO A 74 -10.67 -50.37 -5.03
N ALA A 75 -11.02 -50.97 -6.17
CA ALA A 75 -10.06 -51.55 -7.11
C ALA A 75 -9.67 -50.58 -8.27
N GLU A 76 -10.30 -49.40 -8.36
CA GLU A 76 -10.02 -48.41 -9.41
C GLU A 76 -9.22 -47.25 -8.83
N ASP A 77 -7.94 -47.52 -8.53
CA ASP A 77 -7.07 -46.54 -7.90
C ASP A 77 -6.48 -45.50 -8.88
N TYR A 78 -6.55 -45.79 -10.20
CA TYR A 78 -5.95 -44.96 -11.24
C TYR A 78 -6.81 -44.89 -12.50
N GLU A 79 -7.22 -43.67 -12.88
CA GLU A 79 -7.85 -43.37 -14.15
C GLU A 79 -7.15 -42.19 -14.84
N GLY A 80 -6.27 -42.49 -15.81
CA GLY A 80 -5.41 -41.51 -16.45
C GLY A 80 -6.13 -40.33 -17.10
N ARG A 81 -7.41 -40.48 -17.52
CA ARG A 81 -8.22 -39.37 -18.05
C ARG A 81 -8.62 -38.40 -16.97
N ILE A 82 -9.02 -38.85 -15.80
CA ILE A 82 -9.40 -38.00 -14.66
C ILE A 82 -8.14 -37.28 -14.16
N GLU A 83 -7.05 -38.00 -14.00
CA GLU A 83 -5.79 -37.41 -13.57
C GLU A 83 -5.30 -36.33 -14.54
N PHE A 84 -5.34 -36.59 -15.85
CA PHE A 84 -4.97 -35.59 -16.85
C PHE A 84 -5.79 -34.29 -16.69
N VAL A 85 -7.11 -34.38 -16.48
CA VAL A 85 -7.97 -33.21 -16.29
C VAL A 85 -7.65 -32.50 -14.97
N VAL A 86 -7.50 -33.25 -13.87
CA VAL A 86 -7.22 -32.72 -12.54
C VAL A 86 -5.90 -31.97 -12.48
N TRP A 87 -4.89 -32.42 -13.23
CA TRP A 87 -3.59 -31.70 -13.31
C TRP A 87 -3.58 -30.60 -14.35
N SER A 88 -4.26 -30.76 -15.49
CA SER A 88 -4.25 -29.78 -16.57
C SER A 88 -4.98 -28.50 -16.23
N ILE A 89 -6.13 -28.57 -15.53
CA ILE A 89 -6.91 -27.38 -15.19
C ILE A 89 -6.11 -26.42 -14.30
N PRO A 90 -5.53 -26.83 -13.15
CA PRO A 90 -4.69 -25.97 -12.33
C PRO A 90 -3.47 -25.42 -13.07
N ALA A 91 -2.82 -26.26 -13.89
CA ALA A 91 -1.66 -25.83 -14.68
C ALA A 91 -2.02 -24.70 -15.66
N LEU A 92 -3.13 -24.84 -16.39
CA LEU A 92 -3.61 -23.78 -17.29
C LEU A 92 -3.99 -22.51 -16.55
N ILE A 93 -4.59 -22.60 -15.37
CA ILE A 93 -4.91 -21.42 -14.55
C ILE A 93 -3.63 -20.72 -14.07
N VAL A 94 -2.62 -21.47 -13.65
CA VAL A 94 -1.33 -20.89 -13.26
C VAL A 94 -0.69 -20.15 -14.43
N ILE A 95 -0.69 -20.74 -15.64
CA ILE A 95 -0.16 -20.09 -16.86
C ILE A 95 -0.92 -18.82 -17.16
N LEU A 96 -2.26 -18.85 -17.13
CA LEU A 96 -3.11 -17.69 -17.38
C LEU A 96 -2.86 -16.57 -16.36
N LEU A 97 -2.86 -16.90 -15.07
CA LEU A 97 -2.62 -15.90 -14.01
C LEU A 97 -1.19 -15.36 -14.05
N SER A 98 -0.19 -16.17 -14.41
CA SER A 98 1.17 -15.71 -14.61
C SER A 98 1.27 -14.68 -15.74
N GLY A 99 0.52 -14.87 -16.83
CA GLY A 99 0.41 -13.88 -17.90
C GLY A 99 -0.23 -12.58 -17.42
N VAL A 100 -1.32 -12.67 -16.67
CA VAL A 100 -1.99 -11.48 -16.09
C VAL A 100 -1.07 -10.73 -15.13
N ILE A 101 -0.33 -11.44 -14.26
CA ILE A 101 0.64 -10.84 -13.34
C ILE A 101 1.80 -10.18 -14.10
N TRP A 102 2.32 -10.87 -15.11
CA TRP A 102 3.42 -10.35 -15.93
C TRP A 102 3.05 -9.02 -16.60
N ILE A 103 1.91 -8.96 -17.28
CA ILE A 103 1.42 -7.75 -17.93
C ILE A 103 1.17 -6.66 -16.88
N GLY A 104 0.39 -6.96 -15.83
CA GLY A 104 0.04 -6.00 -14.80
C GLY A 104 1.25 -5.42 -14.06
N SER A 105 2.28 -6.22 -13.79
CA SER A 105 3.50 -5.73 -13.10
C SER A 105 4.35 -4.78 -13.96
N HIS A 106 4.27 -4.91 -15.29
CA HIS A 106 4.97 -4.00 -16.21
C HIS A 106 4.17 -2.73 -16.50
N GLU A 107 2.86 -2.85 -16.63
CA GLU A 107 1.99 -1.71 -16.89
C GLU A 107 1.81 -0.81 -15.64
N LEU A 108 1.85 -1.40 -14.45
CA LEU A 108 1.66 -0.72 -13.17
C LEU A 108 2.98 -0.55 -12.39
N ASP A 109 4.12 -0.41 -13.08
CA ASP A 109 5.38 -0.11 -12.41
C ASP A 109 5.24 1.22 -11.63
N PRO A 110 5.46 1.22 -10.31
CA PRO A 110 5.35 2.42 -9.49
C PRO A 110 6.27 3.57 -9.93
N ARG A 111 7.34 3.26 -10.68
CA ARG A 111 8.30 4.23 -11.22
C ARG A 111 7.87 4.82 -12.56
N ALA A 112 6.92 4.18 -13.24
CA ALA A 112 6.47 4.64 -14.54
C ALA A 112 5.79 6.02 -14.43
N PRO A 113 6.14 6.99 -15.28
CA PRO A 113 5.48 8.28 -15.25
C PRO A 113 4.04 8.16 -15.69
N ILE A 114 3.13 8.84 -14.98
CA ILE A 114 1.72 8.89 -15.34
C ILE A 114 1.54 9.95 -16.44
N PRO A 115 1.03 9.58 -17.63
CA PRO A 115 0.77 10.55 -18.68
C PRO A 115 -0.32 11.56 -18.25
N ALA A 116 0.00 12.83 -18.21
CA ALA A 116 -0.93 13.91 -17.90
C ALA A 116 -0.52 15.20 -18.62
N LYS A 117 -1.46 16.16 -18.69
CA LYS A 117 -1.20 17.47 -19.30
C LYS A 117 -0.42 18.41 -18.37
N ALA A 118 -0.53 18.22 -17.07
CA ALA A 118 0.15 19.03 -16.06
C ALA A 118 1.56 18.49 -15.79
N ASP A 119 2.49 19.39 -15.53
CA ASP A 119 3.82 19.01 -15.05
C ASP A 119 3.72 18.35 -13.68
N PRO A 120 4.48 17.28 -13.43
CA PRO A 120 4.38 16.53 -12.18
C PRO A 120 4.86 17.35 -10.99
N LEU A 121 4.11 17.28 -9.89
CA LEU A 121 4.54 17.81 -8.59
C LEU A 121 5.50 16.84 -7.92
N ARG A 122 6.67 17.30 -7.51
CA ARG A 122 7.62 16.49 -6.73
C ARG A 122 7.32 16.60 -5.25
N VAL A 123 7.29 15.46 -4.56
CA VAL A 123 7.13 15.37 -3.11
C VAL A 123 8.11 14.34 -2.56
N ASP A 124 8.94 14.76 -1.62
CA ASP A 124 9.86 13.89 -0.91
C ASP A 124 9.20 13.44 0.39
N VAL A 125 9.21 12.13 0.63
CA VAL A 125 8.52 11.51 1.77
C VAL A 125 9.54 10.86 2.68
N VAL A 126 9.51 11.21 3.96
CA VAL A 126 10.37 10.61 4.98
C VAL A 126 9.50 9.92 6.02
N ALA A 127 9.67 8.60 6.15
CA ALA A 127 9.10 7.86 7.27
C ALA A 127 9.94 8.10 8.52
N LEU A 128 9.31 8.59 9.58
CA LEU A 128 9.89 8.77 10.91
C LEU A 128 9.24 7.77 11.88
N ASP A 129 9.72 7.69 13.12
CA ASP A 129 9.09 6.85 14.13
C ASP A 129 7.66 7.35 14.42
N TRP A 130 6.73 6.65 13.73
CA TRP A 130 5.28 6.69 13.69
C TRP A 130 4.66 7.99 13.20
N LYS A 131 5.33 8.69 12.26
CA LYS A 131 4.78 9.85 11.54
C LYS A 131 5.40 9.99 10.15
N TRP A 132 4.75 10.77 9.29
CA TRP A 132 5.16 11.03 7.92
C TRP A 132 5.55 12.48 7.75
N LEU A 133 6.73 12.74 7.20
CA LEU A 133 7.17 14.06 6.80
C LEU A 133 7.11 14.16 5.27
N PHE A 134 6.39 15.14 4.76
CA PHE A 134 6.25 15.47 3.36
C PHE A 134 7.00 16.77 3.06
N ILE A 135 7.97 16.73 2.17
CA ILE A 135 8.77 17.88 1.75
C ILE A 135 8.40 18.19 0.30
N TYR A 136 8.11 19.43 0.01
CA TYR A 136 7.83 19.94 -1.34
C TYR A 136 9.05 20.73 -1.80
N PRO A 137 10.01 20.12 -2.54
CA PRO A 137 11.30 20.74 -2.82
C PRO A 137 11.16 22.00 -3.67
N ASP A 138 10.27 22.03 -4.65
CA ASP A 138 10.06 23.19 -5.53
C ASP A 138 9.37 24.34 -4.79
N GLN A 139 8.48 24.04 -3.86
CA GLN A 139 7.79 25.02 -3.03
C GLN A 139 8.59 25.39 -1.76
N ARG A 140 9.62 24.62 -1.40
CA ARG A 140 10.44 24.78 -0.20
C ARG A 140 9.63 24.83 1.10
N VAL A 141 8.55 24.06 1.18
CA VAL A 141 7.72 23.90 2.39
C VAL A 141 7.66 22.42 2.78
N ALA A 142 7.25 22.15 4.02
CA ALA A 142 7.03 20.78 4.44
C ALA A 142 5.78 20.66 5.32
N ALA A 143 5.24 19.42 5.41
CA ALA A 143 4.10 19.11 6.23
C ALA A 143 4.29 17.76 6.93
N VAL A 144 3.67 17.58 8.08
CA VAL A 144 3.69 16.33 8.87
C VAL A 144 2.29 15.77 8.94
N ASN A 145 2.13 14.47 8.65
CA ASN A 145 0.89 13.72 8.69
C ASN A 145 -0.30 14.28 7.86
N GLU A 146 -0.04 15.29 7.04
CA GLU A 146 -0.97 15.81 6.05
C GLU A 146 -0.23 16.04 4.73
N LEU A 147 -0.71 15.38 3.67
CA LEU A 147 -0.18 15.53 2.31
C LEU A 147 -1.19 16.31 1.49
N VAL A 148 -0.86 17.54 1.07
CA VAL A 148 -1.73 18.35 0.21
C VAL A 148 -1.23 18.28 -1.22
N ILE A 149 -2.10 17.91 -2.16
CA ILE A 149 -1.77 17.72 -3.58
C ILE A 149 -2.82 18.35 -4.49
N PRO A 150 -2.46 18.87 -5.67
CA PRO A 150 -3.42 19.35 -6.63
C PRO A 150 -4.10 18.19 -7.38
N ALA A 151 -5.44 18.25 -7.51
CA ALA A 151 -6.21 17.28 -8.28
C ALA A 151 -5.83 17.31 -9.77
N GLY A 152 -5.84 16.16 -10.42
CA GLY A 152 -5.51 16.00 -11.84
C GLY A 152 -4.04 16.23 -12.19
N THR A 153 -3.17 16.36 -11.21
CA THR A 153 -1.73 16.54 -11.39
C THR A 153 -0.97 15.29 -10.95
N PRO A 154 -0.08 14.72 -11.77
CA PRO A 154 0.77 13.62 -11.35
C PRO A 154 1.68 14.03 -10.20
N ILE A 155 1.82 13.16 -9.22
CA ILE A 155 2.71 13.37 -8.09
C ILE A 155 3.86 12.37 -8.20
N GLN A 156 5.08 12.88 -8.23
CA GLN A 156 6.30 12.08 -8.18
C GLN A 156 6.84 12.04 -6.76
N PHE A 157 6.66 10.92 -6.11
CA PHE A 157 7.20 10.71 -4.77
C PHE A 157 8.61 10.12 -4.84
N ARG A 158 9.52 10.70 -4.06
CA ARG A 158 10.78 10.07 -3.63
C ARG A 158 10.64 9.74 -2.16
N LEU A 159 10.86 8.48 -1.79
CA LEU A 159 10.57 8.02 -0.45
C LEU A 159 11.82 7.43 0.20
N THR A 160 12.02 7.75 1.47
CA THR A 160 13.06 7.16 2.32
C THR A 160 12.54 6.98 3.74
N SER A 161 13.31 6.34 4.60
CA SER A 161 13.06 6.25 6.03
C SER A 161 14.24 6.77 6.81
N ALA A 162 13.99 7.46 7.90
CA ALA A 162 15.03 7.87 8.83
C ALA A 162 15.41 6.79 9.85
N THR A 163 14.59 5.74 9.98
CA THR A 163 14.75 4.69 11.00
C THR A 163 14.55 3.30 10.38
N VAL A 164 13.45 2.62 10.73
CA VAL A 164 13.11 1.28 10.25
C VAL A 164 12.37 1.32 8.94
N MET A 165 12.31 0.19 8.26
CA MET A 165 11.51 0.02 7.05
C MET A 165 10.04 0.26 7.36
N ASN A 166 9.39 1.04 6.48
CA ASN A 166 7.96 1.30 6.49
C ASN A 166 7.38 1.06 5.09
N SER A 167 6.07 1.07 4.97
CA SER A 167 5.39 0.97 3.69
C SER A 167 4.41 2.13 3.52
N PHE A 168 4.67 2.98 2.56
CA PHE A 168 3.79 4.10 2.22
C PHE A 168 2.63 3.62 1.37
N PHE A 169 1.40 3.89 1.81
CA PHE A 169 0.20 3.38 1.14
C PHE A 169 -0.96 4.36 1.22
N ILE A 170 -1.54 4.66 0.05
CA ILE A 170 -2.81 5.41 -0.11
C ILE A 170 -3.74 4.53 -0.95
N PRO A 171 -4.57 3.66 -0.33
CA PRO A 171 -5.32 2.60 -1.03
C PRO A 171 -6.22 3.05 -2.18
N GLN A 172 -6.72 4.28 -2.13
CA GLN A 172 -7.60 4.82 -3.16
C GLN A 172 -6.84 5.41 -4.36
N LEU A 173 -5.52 5.63 -4.24
CA LEU A 173 -4.71 6.22 -5.31
C LEU A 173 -3.78 5.20 -5.99
N GLY A 174 -3.32 4.18 -5.27
CA GLY A 174 -2.47 3.15 -5.88
C GLY A 174 -1.78 2.25 -4.86
N SER A 175 -0.83 1.47 -5.35
CA SER A 175 -0.06 0.48 -4.58
C SER A 175 0.79 1.06 -3.47
N GLN A 176 1.19 0.19 -2.58
CA GLN A 176 2.16 0.49 -1.53
C GLN A 176 3.61 0.37 -2.04
N VAL A 177 4.49 1.23 -1.49
CA VAL A 177 5.94 1.16 -1.74
C VAL A 177 6.70 1.21 -0.43
N TYR A 178 7.73 0.37 -0.31
CA TYR A 178 8.59 0.35 0.87
C TYR A 178 9.52 1.57 0.93
N THR A 179 9.68 2.10 2.13
CA THR A 179 10.65 3.16 2.47
C THR A 179 11.74 2.57 3.37
N MET A 180 13.00 2.77 3.02
CA MET A 180 14.13 2.22 3.76
C MET A 180 15.19 3.29 3.99
N GLY A 181 15.86 3.21 5.14
CA GLY A 181 16.95 4.14 5.48
C GLY A 181 18.15 3.99 4.56
N GLY A 182 18.74 5.11 4.12
CA GLY A 182 19.88 5.14 3.20
C GLY A 182 19.54 4.78 1.74
N MET A 183 18.25 4.63 1.40
CA MET A 183 17.79 4.32 0.04
C MET A 183 16.68 5.27 -0.37
N THR A 184 16.54 5.46 -1.68
CA THR A 184 15.42 6.19 -2.26
C THR A 184 14.57 5.24 -3.11
N THR A 185 13.29 5.17 -2.81
CA THR A 185 12.29 4.51 -3.66
C THR A 185 11.42 5.55 -4.36
N HIS A 186 10.77 5.16 -5.45
CA HIS A 186 9.97 6.05 -6.27
C HIS A 186 8.56 5.51 -6.41
N LEU A 187 7.59 6.43 -6.41
CA LEU A 187 6.18 6.12 -6.61
C LEU A 187 5.53 7.28 -7.36
N ASN A 188 4.74 6.97 -8.37
CA ASN A 188 3.94 7.96 -9.09
C ASN A 188 2.46 7.69 -8.82
N LEU A 189 1.74 8.70 -8.34
CA LEU A 189 0.30 8.65 -8.11
C LEU A 189 -0.39 9.87 -8.72
N LEU A 190 -1.70 9.76 -8.93
CA LEU A 190 -2.55 10.86 -9.35
C LEU A 190 -3.91 10.73 -8.68
N ALA A 191 -4.43 11.82 -8.14
CA ALA A 191 -5.81 11.91 -7.68
C ALA A 191 -6.68 12.58 -8.75
N ASP A 192 -7.72 11.87 -9.23
CA ASP A 192 -8.59 12.36 -10.30
C ASP A 192 -9.46 13.54 -9.87
N ALA A 193 -9.80 13.61 -8.59
CA ALA A 193 -10.72 14.61 -8.05
C ALA A 193 -10.25 15.16 -6.70
N PRO A 194 -10.71 16.36 -6.30
CA PRO A 194 -10.58 16.82 -4.93
C PRO A 194 -11.25 15.88 -3.94
N GLY A 195 -10.61 15.69 -2.77
CA GLY A 195 -11.10 14.80 -1.72
C GLY A 195 -10.04 14.52 -0.66
N GLU A 196 -10.43 13.79 0.37
CA GLU A 196 -9.52 13.32 1.42
C GLU A 196 -9.34 11.82 1.30
N TYR A 197 -8.09 11.39 1.15
CA TYR A 197 -7.71 10.00 0.95
C TYR A 197 -6.86 9.54 2.13
N PRO A 198 -7.33 8.57 2.94
CA PRO A 198 -6.56 8.05 4.04
C PRO A 198 -5.28 7.36 3.57
N GLY A 199 -4.15 7.70 4.19
CA GLY A 199 -2.87 7.03 3.99
C GLY A 199 -2.32 6.51 5.32
N PHE A 200 -1.53 5.45 5.25
CA PHE A 200 -0.95 4.81 6.43
C PHE A 200 0.30 4.00 6.09
N SER A 201 1.04 3.59 7.13
CA SER A 201 2.08 2.58 6.97
C SER A 201 1.44 1.19 6.94
N ALA A 202 1.76 0.40 5.90
CA ALA A 202 1.28 -0.97 5.76
C ALA A 202 2.31 -2.02 6.23
N MET A 203 3.42 -1.58 6.86
CA MET A 203 4.46 -2.43 7.44
C MET A 203 4.60 -2.13 8.93
N PHE A 204 4.53 -3.18 9.76
CA PHE A 204 4.68 -3.05 11.20
C PHE A 204 6.05 -2.48 11.58
N SER A 205 6.04 -1.39 12.35
CA SER A 205 7.24 -0.63 12.72
C SER A 205 7.35 -0.35 14.23
N GLY A 206 6.69 -1.16 15.06
CA GLY A 206 6.77 -1.07 16.52
C GLY A 206 5.54 -0.43 17.17
N ASP A 207 5.70 0.08 18.39
CA ASP A 207 4.63 0.44 19.32
C ASP A 207 3.62 1.49 18.84
N GLY A 208 4.03 2.42 17.99
CA GLY A 208 3.16 3.48 17.45
C GLY A 208 2.67 3.21 16.02
N PHE A 209 2.87 2.00 15.50
CA PHE A 209 2.48 1.63 14.14
C PHE A 209 0.99 1.91 13.84
N SER A 210 0.08 1.60 14.78
CA SER A 210 -1.36 1.83 14.61
C SER A 210 -1.73 3.29 14.39
N ASP A 211 -0.91 4.21 14.90
CA ASP A 211 -1.13 5.66 14.82
C ASP A 211 -0.37 6.31 13.65
N MET A 212 0.45 5.54 12.91
CA MET A 212 1.22 6.02 11.77
C MET A 212 0.34 6.20 10.54
N ARG A 213 -0.56 7.18 10.64
CA ARG A 213 -1.55 7.54 9.63
C ARG A 213 -1.35 8.98 9.18
N PHE A 214 -1.83 9.28 7.96
CA PHE A 214 -1.89 10.62 7.42
C PHE A 214 -3.11 10.78 6.51
N THR A 215 -3.43 12.00 6.15
CA THR A 215 -4.47 12.29 5.17
C THR A 215 -3.84 12.92 3.94
N ALA A 216 -4.08 12.34 2.77
CA ALA A 216 -3.78 12.98 1.49
C ALA A 216 -5.01 13.80 1.07
N LYS A 217 -4.86 15.13 1.08
CA LYS A 217 -5.87 16.10 0.66
C LYS A 217 -5.61 16.51 -0.78
N SER A 218 -6.41 16.02 -1.69
CA SER A 218 -6.42 16.51 -3.06
C SER A 218 -7.32 17.74 -3.13
N VAL A 219 -6.79 18.83 -3.64
CA VAL A 219 -7.49 20.13 -3.73
C VAL A 219 -7.43 20.66 -5.16
N PRO A 220 -8.31 21.59 -5.56
CA PRO A 220 -8.16 22.31 -6.83
C PRO A 220 -6.77 22.96 -6.94
N PRO A 221 -6.17 23.06 -8.15
CA PRO A 221 -4.80 23.59 -8.31
C PRO A 221 -4.62 25.02 -7.75
N GLY A 222 -5.66 25.86 -7.83
CA GLY A 222 -5.64 27.21 -7.24
C GLY A 222 -5.55 27.19 -5.70
N ASP A 223 -6.22 26.23 -5.07
CA ASP A 223 -6.24 26.08 -3.61
C ASP A 223 -4.90 25.50 -3.11
N PHE A 224 -4.26 24.63 -3.90
CA PHE A 224 -2.89 24.20 -3.60
C PHE A 224 -1.91 25.39 -3.54
N ALA A 225 -1.98 26.30 -4.52
CA ALA A 225 -1.16 27.48 -4.51
C ALA A 225 -1.49 28.42 -3.31
N ALA A 226 -2.75 28.51 -2.92
CA ALA A 226 -3.17 29.24 -1.73
C ALA A 226 -2.62 28.62 -0.44
N TRP A 227 -2.71 27.28 -0.32
CA TRP A 227 -2.15 26.52 0.80
C TRP A 227 -0.63 26.75 0.93
N VAL A 228 0.12 26.68 -0.17
CA VAL A 228 1.58 26.96 -0.14
C VAL A 228 1.87 28.37 0.39
N ARG A 229 1.11 29.38 -0.06
CA ARG A 229 1.27 30.77 0.45
C ARG A 229 0.96 30.85 1.95
N GLN A 230 -0.09 30.20 2.41
CA GLN A 230 -0.47 30.15 3.82
C GLN A 230 0.63 29.51 4.67
N VAL A 231 1.14 28.33 4.26
CA VAL A 231 2.21 27.63 4.98
C VAL A 231 3.46 28.52 5.08
N ARG A 232 3.83 29.20 4.00
CA ARG A 232 4.98 30.11 4.01
C ARG A 232 4.81 31.30 4.97
N SER A 233 3.59 31.73 5.23
CA SER A 233 3.31 32.87 6.10
C SER A 233 3.20 32.52 7.59
N THR A 234 2.87 31.26 7.94
CA THR A 234 2.47 30.91 9.32
C THR A 234 3.38 29.89 10.01
N GLY A 235 4.13 29.07 9.26
CA GLY A 235 4.94 27.98 9.83
C GLY A 235 6.27 28.43 10.44
N SER A 236 6.91 27.55 11.21
CA SER A 236 8.33 27.63 11.59
C SER A 236 9.22 27.12 10.46
N ALA A 237 10.54 27.36 10.50
CA ALA A 237 11.48 26.72 9.59
C ALA A 237 11.72 25.25 10.01
N LEU A 238 11.89 24.36 9.02
CA LEU A 238 12.40 23.02 9.24
C LEU A 238 13.93 23.06 9.10
N ASP A 239 14.59 23.46 10.16
CA ASP A 239 16.04 23.38 10.31
C ASP A 239 16.48 22.09 11.00
N ASP A 240 17.77 21.90 11.19
CA ASP A 240 18.35 20.69 11.80
C ASP A 240 17.84 20.47 13.24
N ALA A 241 17.62 21.54 14.00
CA ALA A 241 17.12 21.46 15.37
C ALA A 241 15.64 21.05 15.41
N ALA A 242 14.81 21.64 14.55
CA ALA A 242 13.41 21.29 14.40
C ALA A 242 13.25 19.83 13.91
N TYR A 243 14.10 19.40 12.97
CA TYR A 243 14.10 18.00 12.52
C TYR A 243 14.54 17.04 13.60
N ALA A 244 15.59 17.36 14.36
CA ALA A 244 16.04 16.52 15.47
C ALA A 244 14.97 16.37 16.56
N ALA A 245 14.16 17.40 16.78
CA ALA A 245 13.00 17.32 17.68
C ALA A 245 11.87 16.45 17.07
N LEU A 246 11.56 16.65 15.77
CA LEU A 246 10.55 15.90 15.04
C LEU A 246 10.92 14.42 14.92
N ALA A 247 12.17 14.09 14.72
CA ALA A 247 12.67 12.73 14.53
C ALA A 247 12.60 11.86 15.80
N LYS A 248 12.37 12.45 16.98
CA LYS A 248 12.16 11.67 18.22
C LYS A 248 10.91 10.81 18.11
N PRO A 249 10.93 9.55 18.58
CA PRO A 249 9.75 8.69 18.58
C PRO A 249 8.56 9.35 19.25
N SER A 250 7.42 9.41 18.57
CA SER A 250 6.17 9.99 19.10
C SER A 250 4.95 9.43 18.38
N LYS A 251 3.83 9.28 19.11
CA LYS A 251 2.58 8.67 18.64
C LYS A 251 1.52 9.75 18.45
N ALA A 252 0.57 9.48 17.54
CA ALA A 252 -0.61 10.34 17.30
C ALA A 252 -0.25 11.82 17.12
N VAL A 253 0.82 12.10 16.37
CA VAL A 253 1.28 13.48 16.14
C VAL A 253 0.27 14.20 15.25
N PRO A 254 -0.27 15.37 15.69
CA PRO A 254 -1.19 16.13 14.87
C PRO A 254 -0.52 16.69 13.62
N PRO A 255 -1.28 16.98 12.55
CA PRO A 255 -0.75 17.65 11.38
C PRO A 255 -0.07 18.99 11.74
N ALA A 256 1.09 19.22 11.12
CA ALA A 256 1.87 20.45 11.29
C ALA A 256 2.53 20.85 9.98
N THR A 257 2.87 22.11 9.83
CA THR A 257 3.51 22.65 8.61
C THR A 257 4.75 23.44 8.93
N TYR A 258 5.70 23.44 7.97
CA TYR A 258 6.94 24.20 8.04
C TYR A 258 7.05 25.14 6.83
N ARG A 259 7.27 26.43 7.09
CA ARG A 259 7.30 27.49 6.06
C ARG A 259 8.50 27.43 5.13
N SER A 260 9.58 26.80 5.57
CA SER A 260 10.81 26.70 4.79
C SER A 260 11.59 25.42 5.13
N VAL A 261 12.24 24.86 4.13
CA VAL A 261 13.14 23.72 4.21
C VAL A 261 14.31 23.95 3.25
N ALA A 262 15.52 23.51 3.62
CA ALA A 262 16.69 23.61 2.75
C ALA A 262 16.51 22.73 1.50
N PRO A 263 17.02 23.15 0.32
CA PRO A 263 16.83 22.39 -0.93
C PRO A 263 17.41 20.96 -0.90
N ASP A 264 18.50 20.76 -0.18
CA ASP A 264 19.25 19.49 -0.03
C ASP A 264 18.84 18.68 1.20
N PHE A 265 17.74 19.05 1.86
CA PHE A 265 17.37 18.49 3.15
C PHE A 265 17.03 17.00 3.08
N PHE A 266 16.36 16.57 2.01
CA PHE A 266 16.01 15.18 1.78
C PHE A 266 17.25 14.30 1.56
N GLU A 267 18.22 14.79 0.76
CA GLU A 267 19.49 14.12 0.51
C GLU A 267 20.30 13.98 1.80
N ARG A 268 20.33 15.00 2.62
CA ARG A 268 21.00 14.98 3.93
C ARG A 268 20.38 13.95 4.89
N ILE A 269 19.07 13.72 4.80
CA ILE A 269 18.38 12.66 5.57
C ILE A 269 18.81 11.27 5.06
N ILE A 270 18.86 11.07 3.75
CA ILE A 270 19.31 9.80 3.15
C ILE A 270 20.75 9.49 3.57
N ASP A 271 21.63 10.47 3.47
CA ASP A 271 23.07 10.36 3.83
C ASP A 271 23.30 10.32 5.34
N GLN A 272 22.23 10.40 6.15
CA GLN A 272 22.29 10.45 7.61
C GLN A 272 23.22 11.55 8.17
N THR A 273 23.35 12.65 7.44
CA THR A 273 24.19 13.80 7.84
C THR A 273 23.41 14.78 8.72
N VAL A 274 22.07 14.73 8.73
CA VAL A 274 21.22 15.46 9.67
C VAL A 274 21.16 14.68 10.97
N ALA A 275 21.25 15.35 12.12
CA ALA A 275 21.13 14.70 13.43
C ALA A 275 19.73 14.07 13.60
N GLY A 276 19.64 12.75 13.54
CA GLY A 276 18.41 11.98 13.68
C GLY A 276 18.67 10.66 14.45
N PRO A 277 17.61 9.94 14.86
CA PRO A 277 17.72 8.73 15.67
C PRO A 277 18.48 7.58 14.98
N GLY A 278 18.63 7.61 13.65
CA GLY A 278 19.39 6.60 12.90
C GLY A 278 20.87 6.51 13.24
N LYS A 279 21.50 7.64 13.58
CA LYS A 279 22.94 7.66 13.98
C LYS A 279 23.24 6.89 15.26
N ALA A 280 22.32 6.85 16.20
CA ALA A 280 22.49 6.13 17.45
C ALA A 280 22.35 4.59 17.30
N ARG A 281 21.50 4.13 16.35
CA ARG A 281 21.30 2.68 16.11
C ARG A 281 22.35 2.07 15.19
N GLY A 282 22.84 2.80 14.19
CA GLY A 282 23.91 2.33 13.30
C GLY A 282 25.25 2.12 14.03
N ALA A 283 25.56 2.96 15.00
CA ALA A 283 26.75 2.81 15.85
C ALA A 283 26.68 1.60 16.80
N ALA A 284 25.48 1.13 17.14
CA ALA A 284 25.28 -0.04 18.00
C ALA A 284 25.31 -1.38 17.22
N LEU A 285 25.17 -1.36 15.89
CA LEU A 285 25.14 -2.55 15.05
C LEU A 285 26.52 -2.94 14.46
N HIS A 286 27.52 -2.07 14.53
CA HIS A 286 28.89 -2.36 14.14
C HIS A 286 29.84 -2.03 15.30
N PRO A 287 30.09 -2.97 16.23
CA PRO A 287 31.23 -2.82 17.12
C PRO A 287 32.53 -2.81 16.28
N PRO A 288 33.51 -1.95 16.60
CA PRO A 288 34.74 -1.89 15.85
C PRO A 288 35.41 -3.29 15.88
N ALA A 289 35.75 -3.76 14.67
CA ALA A 289 36.49 -5.01 14.52
C ALA A 289 37.77 -4.94 15.42
N ARG A 290 37.82 -5.76 16.45
CA ARG A 290 39.06 -5.93 17.23
C ARG A 290 40.11 -6.56 16.31
N HIS A 291 41.13 -5.80 15.94
CA HIS A 291 42.34 -6.36 15.41
C HIS A 291 42.90 -7.31 16.45
N ILE A 292 42.77 -8.60 16.20
CA ILE A 292 43.54 -9.62 16.89
C ILE A 292 44.88 -9.66 16.15
N GLY A 293 45.82 -8.91 16.68
CA GLY A 293 47.21 -9.07 16.32
C GLY A 293 47.79 -10.26 17.13
N GLY A 294 48.48 -11.13 16.44
CA GLY A 294 49.18 -12.29 16.97
C GLY A 294 49.82 -13.06 15.82
#